data_d1b55b4cb2e9d46ca4dd4359656024f2
#
_entry.id   d1b55b4cb2e9d46ca4dd4359656024f2
#
_cell.length_a   1.000
_cell.length_b   1.000
_cell.length_c   1.000
_cell.angle_alpha   90.00
_cell.angle_beta   90.00
_cell.angle_gamma   90.00
#
_symmetry.space_group_name_H-M   'P 1'
#
loop_
_entity.id
_entity.type
_entity.pdbx_description
1 polymer ?
#
loop_
_entity_poly.entity_id
_entity_poly.type
_entity_poly.pdbx_seq_one_letter_code
_entity_poly.pdbx_strand_id
1 'polypeptide(L)'
;MKIGLPRTLLAGLVAIAVFMTGDGFELTFLSKYIVDQGFSSSQSSLMFTMYGLVAALAGWASGVLAEMFGAKRIMLIGASAWVVLHLLFVGVALPSGVYPLMLGVYALRGVGYPLFIYSFVVLMAQTIDPAKLASAMGWFWAAYSFGIGVFGAYLPSFTIPMVGEYYSLWLSLPFSIAGLLICLLMVPKSKGSGNSSMSNADKLRELSRGVAILVHNRQIALAAVVRVICNLTLYGFPVIMPLYLATTNNGGGAWFKVSQWSQIWGFQFVVTIFGNVFWGRMGDSHGWMRQMRWFGCWFCVIGTLGMYYIPQFFGANMVLMCADAVVLGLGISAFVPMGAVFPALALEHKGAAISAHNFASGLATFFGPLIATVLVSTIGFGGVCWTYAICYAIGSLVTFGIHPHQPGFDDRGHRIAAIERN
;
A
#
# COMPACT_ATOMS: atom_id res chain seq x y z
N MET A 1 7.06 11.68 -25.36
CA MET A 1 6.29 10.46 -25.00
C MET A 1 4.82 10.86 -24.86
N LYS A 2 3.94 10.49 -25.80
CA LYS A 2 2.50 10.75 -25.66
C LYS A 2 1.97 9.73 -24.65
N ILE A 3 1.58 10.18 -23.45
CA ILE A 3 1.12 9.34 -22.34
C ILE A 3 -0.17 8.56 -22.71
N GLY A 4 -0.80 8.85 -23.84
CA GLY A 4 -1.97 8.13 -24.36
C GLY A 4 -3.24 8.19 -23.49
N LEU A 5 -3.20 8.94 -22.40
CA LEU A 5 -4.32 9.12 -21.47
C LEU A 5 -5.11 10.40 -21.80
N PRO A 6 -6.45 10.38 -21.66
CA PRO A 6 -7.26 11.59 -21.73
C PRO A 6 -6.81 12.64 -20.71
N ARG A 7 -6.80 13.92 -21.07
CA ARG A 7 -6.37 15.01 -20.18
C ARG A 7 -7.12 15.04 -18.84
N THR A 8 -8.37 14.64 -18.86
CA THR A 8 -9.22 14.57 -17.66
C THR A 8 -8.77 13.49 -16.66
N LEU A 9 -8.24 12.38 -17.13
CA LEU A 9 -7.66 11.34 -16.28
C LEU A 9 -6.28 11.71 -15.76
N LEU A 10 -5.52 12.51 -16.55
CA LEU A 10 -4.23 13.03 -16.09
C LEU A 10 -4.41 13.92 -14.85
N ALA A 11 -5.45 14.76 -14.83
CA ALA A 11 -5.81 15.56 -13.66
C ALA A 11 -6.12 14.68 -12.43
N GLY A 12 -6.78 13.53 -12.63
CA GLY A 12 -7.04 12.56 -11.57
C GLY A 12 -5.77 11.92 -11.03
N LEU A 13 -4.80 11.59 -11.89
CA LEU A 13 -3.49 11.07 -11.43
C LEU A 13 -2.72 12.13 -10.62
N VAL A 14 -2.76 13.40 -11.04
CA VAL A 14 -2.16 14.51 -10.27
C VAL A 14 -2.87 14.67 -8.94
N ALA A 15 -4.22 14.63 -8.91
CA ALA A 15 -4.99 14.68 -7.67
C ALA A 15 -4.59 13.57 -6.68
N ILE A 16 -4.38 12.35 -7.20
CA ILE A 16 -3.93 11.21 -6.39
C ILE A 16 -2.52 11.44 -5.86
N ALA A 17 -1.56 11.81 -6.72
CA ALA A 17 -0.19 12.05 -6.29
C ALA A 17 -0.12 13.13 -5.20
N VAL A 18 -0.84 14.23 -5.38
CA VAL A 18 -0.85 15.34 -4.42
C VAL A 18 -1.57 14.96 -3.12
N PHE A 19 -2.75 14.32 -3.20
CA PHE A 19 -3.47 13.87 -2.01
C PHE A 19 -2.67 12.83 -1.21
N MET A 20 -2.08 11.85 -1.90
CA MET A 20 -1.28 10.80 -1.27
C MET A 20 0.04 11.32 -0.69
N THR A 21 0.53 12.48 -1.15
CA THR A 21 1.63 13.18 -0.46
C THR A 21 1.22 13.57 0.96
N GLY A 22 0.02 14.13 1.12
CA GLY A 22 -0.52 14.46 2.45
C GLY A 22 -0.76 13.22 3.32
N ASP A 23 -1.34 12.16 2.77
CA ASP A 23 -1.59 10.90 3.50
C ASP A 23 -0.29 10.20 3.91
N GLY A 24 0.74 10.25 3.05
CA GLY A 24 2.04 9.65 3.32
C GLY A 24 2.92 10.40 4.32
N PHE A 25 2.62 11.68 4.57
CA PHE A 25 3.48 12.58 5.35
C PHE A 25 3.81 12.07 6.75
N GLU A 26 2.86 11.43 7.40
CA GLU A 26 2.99 10.96 8.78
C GLU A 26 3.62 9.57 8.93
N LEU A 27 3.67 8.78 7.85
CA LEU A 27 4.05 7.36 7.89
C LEU A 27 5.46 7.13 8.45
N THR A 28 6.36 8.10 8.30
CA THR A 28 7.75 7.94 8.71
C THR A 28 8.04 8.37 10.15
N PHE A 29 7.10 9.04 10.84
CA PHE A 29 7.38 9.58 12.17
C PHE A 29 6.23 9.52 13.18
N LEU A 30 4.96 9.40 12.74
CA LEU A 30 3.82 9.46 13.65
C LEU A 30 3.89 8.40 14.77
N SER A 31 4.36 7.18 14.46
CA SER A 31 4.48 6.11 15.45
C SER A 31 5.42 6.51 16.60
N LYS A 32 6.56 7.13 16.25
CA LYS A 32 7.51 7.65 17.24
C LYS A 32 6.95 8.83 18.00
N TYR A 33 6.35 9.78 17.29
CA TYR A 33 5.72 10.95 17.91
C TYR A 33 4.71 10.55 19.01
N ILE A 34 3.88 9.54 18.76
CA ILE A 34 2.91 9.02 19.74
C ILE A 34 3.63 8.44 20.97
N VAL A 35 4.72 7.69 20.76
CA VAL A 35 5.50 7.11 21.87
C VAL A 35 6.21 8.22 22.67
N ASP A 36 6.73 9.27 22.01
CA ASP A 36 7.34 10.41 22.66
C ASP A 36 6.34 11.24 23.50
N GLN A 37 5.01 11.13 23.19
CA GLN A 37 3.94 11.68 24.05
C GLN A 37 3.62 10.80 25.27
N GLY A 38 4.35 9.72 25.50
CA GLY A 38 4.22 8.85 26.67
C GLY A 38 3.36 7.60 26.47
N PHE A 39 2.90 7.32 25.25
CA PHE A 39 2.17 6.09 24.94
C PHE A 39 3.13 4.92 24.65
N SER A 40 2.67 3.69 24.87
CA SER A 40 3.48 2.51 24.58
C SER A 40 3.60 2.24 23.06
N SER A 41 4.64 1.52 22.68
CA SER A 41 4.82 1.08 21.27
C SER A 41 3.63 0.23 20.78
N SER A 42 3.02 -0.58 21.65
CA SER A 42 1.81 -1.35 21.31
C SER A 42 0.60 -0.45 21.11
N GLN A 43 0.43 0.62 21.90
CA GLN A 43 -0.65 1.59 21.71
C GLN A 43 -0.47 2.36 20.39
N SER A 44 0.75 2.79 20.09
CA SER A 44 1.06 3.40 18.81
C SER A 44 0.74 2.46 17.64
N SER A 45 1.22 1.23 17.69
CA SER A 45 0.97 0.21 16.64
C SER A 45 -0.51 -0.11 16.49
N LEU A 46 -1.29 -0.14 17.59
CA LEU A 46 -2.74 -0.40 17.57
C LEU A 46 -3.49 0.68 16.80
N MET A 47 -3.05 1.95 16.87
CA MET A 47 -3.67 3.02 16.08
C MET A 47 -3.57 2.72 14.57
N PHE A 48 -2.39 2.34 14.09
CA PHE A 48 -2.18 1.96 12.69
C PHE A 48 -2.94 0.67 12.32
N THR A 49 -3.04 -0.28 13.25
CA THR A 49 -3.83 -1.51 13.06
C THR A 49 -5.30 -1.20 12.83
N MET A 50 -5.90 -0.37 13.68
CA MET A 50 -7.31 0.01 13.56
C MET A 50 -7.58 0.87 12.32
N TYR A 51 -6.67 1.79 11.98
CA TYR A 51 -6.67 2.52 10.72
C TYR A 51 -6.67 1.55 9.53
N GLY A 52 -5.76 0.57 9.54
CA GLY A 52 -5.64 -0.45 8.49
C GLY A 52 -6.89 -1.32 8.35
N LEU A 53 -7.55 -1.69 9.46
CA LEU A 53 -8.80 -2.43 9.43
C LEU A 53 -9.92 -1.64 8.73
N VAL A 54 -10.10 -0.38 9.12
CA VAL A 54 -11.09 0.50 8.51
C VAL A 54 -10.78 0.76 7.05
N ALA A 55 -9.49 0.96 6.71
CA ALA A 55 -9.04 1.14 5.34
C ALA A 55 -9.29 -0.11 4.47
N ALA A 56 -9.09 -1.32 5.00
CA ALA A 56 -9.38 -2.55 4.29
C ALA A 56 -10.88 -2.68 3.96
N LEU A 57 -11.76 -2.39 4.92
CA LEU A 57 -13.21 -2.41 4.72
C LEU A 57 -13.67 -1.34 3.72
N ALA A 58 -13.14 -0.12 3.83
CA ALA A 58 -13.42 0.96 2.89
C ALA A 58 -12.93 0.65 1.48
N GLY A 59 -11.73 0.09 1.35
CA GLY A 59 -11.15 -0.34 0.07
C GLY A 59 -11.99 -1.41 -0.60
N TRP A 60 -12.45 -2.40 0.16
CA TRP A 60 -13.36 -3.42 -0.33
C TRP A 60 -14.69 -2.83 -0.83
N ALA A 61 -15.29 -1.92 -0.08
CA ALA A 61 -16.58 -1.31 -0.43
C ALA A 61 -16.48 -0.26 -1.55
N SER A 62 -15.31 0.36 -1.74
CA SER A 62 -15.10 1.53 -2.60
C SER A 62 -15.53 1.31 -4.05
N GLY A 63 -15.25 0.12 -4.60
CA GLY A 63 -15.59 -0.24 -5.98
C GLY A 63 -17.10 -0.17 -6.23
N VAL A 64 -17.88 -0.85 -5.39
CA VAL A 64 -19.34 -0.88 -5.50
C VAL A 64 -19.96 0.48 -5.22
N LEU A 65 -19.47 1.19 -4.20
CA LEU A 65 -19.94 2.55 -3.92
C LEU A 65 -19.67 3.49 -5.10
N ALA A 66 -18.52 3.38 -5.74
CA ALA A 66 -18.19 4.18 -6.93
C ALA A 66 -19.09 3.86 -8.12
N GLU A 67 -19.44 2.59 -8.31
CA GLU A 67 -20.39 2.19 -9.36
C GLU A 67 -21.82 2.64 -9.06
N MET A 68 -22.27 2.54 -7.81
CA MET A 68 -23.64 2.93 -7.42
C MET A 68 -23.85 4.45 -7.46
N PHE A 69 -22.92 5.21 -6.87
CA PHE A 69 -23.11 6.64 -6.61
C PHE A 69 -22.27 7.55 -7.53
N GLY A 70 -21.42 6.96 -8.38
CA GLY A 70 -20.50 7.65 -9.25
C GLY A 70 -19.12 7.86 -8.62
N ALA A 71 -18.08 7.48 -9.37
CA ALA A 71 -16.68 7.45 -8.88
C ALA A 71 -16.23 8.80 -8.32
N LYS A 72 -16.43 9.91 -9.05
CA LYS A 72 -16.05 11.25 -8.57
C LYS A 72 -16.71 11.60 -7.24
N ARG A 73 -17.99 11.25 -7.03
CA ARG A 73 -18.70 11.55 -5.79
C ARG A 73 -18.09 10.82 -4.60
N ILE A 74 -17.74 9.55 -4.78
CA ILE A 74 -17.11 8.76 -3.73
C ILE A 74 -15.69 9.22 -3.46
N MET A 75 -14.92 9.60 -4.50
CA MET A 75 -13.62 10.27 -4.33
C MET A 75 -13.73 11.51 -3.44
N LEU A 76 -14.68 12.40 -3.73
CA LEU A 76 -14.86 13.63 -2.95
C LEU A 76 -15.28 13.34 -1.50
N ILE A 77 -16.17 12.37 -1.28
CA ILE A 77 -16.55 11.93 0.07
C ILE A 77 -15.32 11.39 0.82
N GLY A 78 -14.53 10.52 0.20
CA GLY A 78 -13.33 9.95 0.80
C GLY A 78 -12.30 11.02 1.17
N ALA A 79 -11.95 11.89 0.23
CA ALA A 79 -10.98 12.96 0.48
C ALA A 79 -11.47 13.96 1.53
N SER A 80 -12.76 14.34 1.51
CA SER A 80 -13.34 15.24 2.50
C SER A 80 -13.36 14.61 3.89
N ALA A 81 -13.75 13.33 3.99
CA ALA A 81 -13.72 12.58 5.25
C ALA A 81 -12.29 12.52 5.82
N TRP A 82 -11.29 12.24 4.97
CA TRP A 82 -9.89 12.23 5.39
C TRP A 82 -9.46 13.59 5.92
N VAL A 83 -9.71 14.68 5.20
CA VAL A 83 -9.33 16.05 5.61
C VAL A 83 -9.99 16.43 6.92
N VAL A 84 -11.30 16.21 7.09
CA VAL A 84 -12.03 16.54 8.32
C VAL A 84 -11.52 15.73 9.51
N LEU A 85 -11.35 14.41 9.33
CA LEU A 85 -10.87 13.53 10.39
C LEU A 85 -9.40 13.79 10.73
N HIS A 86 -8.58 14.20 9.76
CA HIS A 86 -7.21 14.62 10.03
C HIS A 86 -7.15 15.92 10.80
N LEU A 87 -7.98 16.91 10.45
CA LEU A 87 -8.13 18.15 11.24
C LEU A 87 -8.55 17.85 12.68
N LEU A 88 -9.52 16.96 12.88
CA LEU A 88 -9.93 16.52 14.22
C LEU A 88 -8.79 15.78 14.94
N PHE A 89 -8.05 14.94 14.22
CA PHE A 89 -6.95 14.20 14.80
C PHE A 89 -5.83 15.14 15.29
N VAL A 90 -5.32 15.99 14.40
CA VAL A 90 -4.17 16.86 14.73
C VAL A 90 -4.58 18.04 15.61
N GLY A 91 -5.79 18.61 15.40
CA GLY A 91 -6.24 19.80 16.12
C GLY A 91 -6.88 19.52 17.47
N VAL A 92 -7.47 18.34 17.67
CA VAL A 92 -8.23 18.02 18.89
C VAL A 92 -7.73 16.74 19.56
N ALA A 93 -7.75 15.60 18.85
CA ALA A 93 -7.48 14.32 19.48
C ALA A 93 -6.04 14.19 19.97
N LEU A 94 -5.07 14.54 19.14
CA LEU A 94 -3.64 14.46 19.47
C LEU A 94 -3.25 15.39 20.62
N PRO A 95 -3.62 16.70 20.61
CA PRO A 95 -3.32 17.59 21.73
C PRO A 95 -4.02 17.27 23.04
N SER A 96 -5.18 16.58 22.97
CA SER A 96 -5.92 16.19 24.19
C SER A 96 -5.19 15.13 25.02
N GLY A 97 -4.30 14.33 24.41
CA GLY A 97 -3.65 13.20 25.06
C GLY A 97 -4.61 12.06 25.46
N VAL A 98 -5.88 12.10 25.04
CA VAL A 98 -6.89 11.07 25.36
C VAL A 98 -6.80 9.92 24.35
N TYR A 99 -6.14 8.85 24.72
CA TYR A 99 -5.86 7.72 23.83
C TYR A 99 -7.09 7.14 23.10
N PRO A 100 -8.27 6.87 23.74
CA PRO A 100 -9.44 6.38 23.02
C PRO A 100 -9.94 7.34 21.94
N LEU A 101 -9.84 8.66 22.16
CA LEU A 101 -10.22 9.66 21.17
C LEU A 101 -9.24 9.66 19.99
N MET A 102 -7.94 9.61 20.28
CA MET A 102 -6.89 9.49 19.25
C MET A 102 -7.09 8.24 18.41
N LEU A 103 -7.28 7.09 19.05
CA LEU A 103 -7.51 5.81 18.39
C LEU A 103 -8.76 5.83 17.50
N GLY A 104 -9.88 6.34 18.02
CA GLY A 104 -11.14 6.37 17.29
C GLY A 104 -11.11 7.30 16.08
N VAL A 105 -10.61 8.52 16.23
CA VAL A 105 -10.51 9.49 15.13
C VAL A 105 -9.52 9.01 14.06
N TYR A 106 -8.37 8.49 14.49
CA TYR A 106 -7.36 7.97 13.56
C TYR A 106 -7.87 6.75 12.79
N ALA A 107 -8.52 5.80 13.48
CA ALA A 107 -9.11 4.63 12.85
C ALA A 107 -10.18 5.02 11.80
N LEU A 108 -11.11 5.92 12.14
CA LEU A 108 -12.15 6.38 11.22
C LEU A 108 -11.56 7.08 9.98
N ARG A 109 -10.43 7.79 10.14
CA ARG A 109 -9.75 8.42 9.01
C ARG A 109 -9.31 7.40 7.94
N GLY A 110 -9.10 6.15 8.33
CA GLY A 110 -8.81 5.03 7.42
C GLY A 110 -9.84 4.83 6.30
N VAL A 111 -11.05 5.38 6.42
CA VAL A 111 -12.07 5.39 5.34
C VAL A 111 -11.61 6.25 4.15
N GLY A 112 -10.87 7.32 4.40
CA GLY A 112 -10.68 8.40 3.45
C GLY A 112 -9.92 8.02 2.20
N TYR A 113 -8.66 7.59 2.34
CA TYR A 113 -7.80 7.34 1.19
C TYR A 113 -8.30 6.19 0.29
N PRO A 114 -8.82 5.05 0.81
CA PRO A 114 -9.27 3.98 -0.08
C PRO A 114 -10.49 4.38 -0.91
N LEU A 115 -11.44 5.13 -0.34
CA LEU A 115 -12.54 5.67 -1.09
C LEU A 115 -12.06 6.62 -2.19
N PHE A 116 -11.03 7.42 -1.92
CA PHE A 116 -10.47 8.35 -2.90
C PHE A 116 -9.77 7.62 -4.04
N ILE A 117 -8.79 6.77 -3.75
CA ILE A 117 -7.93 6.16 -4.76
C ILE A 117 -8.62 5.04 -5.57
N TYR A 118 -9.34 4.13 -4.90
CA TYR A 118 -9.95 2.99 -5.60
C TYR A 118 -11.19 3.39 -6.41
N SER A 119 -11.91 4.46 -6.02
CA SER A 119 -12.97 5.00 -6.88
C SER A 119 -12.42 5.60 -8.18
N PHE A 120 -11.20 6.15 -8.16
CA PHE A 120 -10.55 6.59 -9.39
C PHE A 120 -10.17 5.42 -10.30
N VAL A 121 -9.78 4.27 -9.75
CA VAL A 121 -9.57 3.04 -10.53
C VAL A 121 -10.83 2.63 -11.27
N VAL A 122 -12.00 2.73 -10.63
CA VAL A 122 -13.29 2.47 -11.28
C VAL A 122 -13.55 3.48 -12.41
N LEU A 123 -13.28 4.78 -12.18
CA LEU A 123 -13.40 5.80 -13.22
C LEU A 123 -12.51 5.51 -14.42
N MET A 124 -11.26 5.08 -14.19
CA MET A 124 -10.35 4.67 -15.27
C MET A 124 -10.90 3.47 -16.05
N ALA A 125 -11.38 2.45 -15.36
CA ALA A 125 -11.94 1.26 -15.99
C ALA A 125 -13.19 1.55 -16.85
N GLN A 126 -13.99 2.56 -16.46
CA GLN A 126 -15.16 3.01 -17.21
C GLN A 126 -14.82 3.92 -18.40
N THR A 127 -13.64 4.55 -18.42
CA THR A 127 -13.30 5.60 -19.39
C THR A 127 -12.25 5.16 -20.41
N ILE A 128 -11.40 4.21 -20.06
CA ILE A 128 -10.26 3.78 -20.88
C ILE A 128 -10.60 2.49 -21.62
N ASP A 129 -10.15 2.40 -22.89
CA ASP A 129 -10.20 1.18 -23.67
C ASP A 129 -9.51 0.03 -22.89
N PRO A 130 -10.15 -1.14 -22.75
CA PRO A 130 -9.57 -2.30 -22.09
C PRO A 130 -8.15 -2.65 -22.54
N ALA A 131 -7.81 -2.45 -23.81
CA ALA A 131 -6.47 -2.68 -24.35
C ALA A 131 -5.40 -1.74 -23.78
N LYS A 132 -5.78 -0.58 -23.22
CA LYS A 132 -4.88 0.42 -22.63
C LYS A 132 -4.97 0.49 -21.10
N LEU A 133 -5.87 -0.26 -20.50
CA LEU A 133 -6.15 -0.19 -19.07
C LEU A 133 -4.92 -0.60 -18.23
N ALA A 134 -4.17 -1.61 -18.65
CA ALA A 134 -2.96 -2.04 -17.96
C ALA A 134 -1.90 -0.93 -17.87
N SER A 135 -1.70 -0.19 -18.98
CA SER A 135 -0.79 0.96 -19.00
C SER A 135 -1.28 2.10 -18.09
N ALA A 136 -2.58 2.35 -18.08
CA ALA A 136 -3.19 3.38 -17.21
C ALA A 136 -3.06 3.02 -15.73
N MET A 137 -3.21 1.74 -15.36
CA MET A 137 -2.97 1.26 -14.00
C MET A 137 -1.50 1.41 -13.58
N GLY A 138 -0.56 1.23 -14.51
CA GLY A 138 0.85 1.51 -14.26
C GLY A 138 1.08 2.98 -13.87
N TRP A 139 0.48 3.92 -14.58
CA TRP A 139 0.52 5.35 -14.23
C TRP A 139 -0.17 5.67 -12.91
N PHE A 140 -1.29 5.00 -12.62
CA PHE A 140 -1.98 5.14 -11.34
C PHE A 140 -1.06 4.74 -10.17
N TRP A 141 -0.46 3.55 -10.23
CA TRP A 141 0.43 3.09 -9.16
C TRP A 141 1.71 3.92 -9.07
N ALA A 142 2.21 4.45 -10.19
CA ALA A 142 3.34 5.37 -10.18
C ALA A 142 2.98 6.69 -9.46
N ALA A 143 1.83 7.30 -9.78
CA ALA A 143 1.34 8.51 -9.13
C ALA A 143 1.09 8.31 -7.63
N TYR A 144 0.47 7.17 -7.25
CA TYR A 144 0.26 6.77 -5.87
C TYR A 144 1.58 6.63 -5.11
N SER A 145 2.52 5.84 -5.63
CA SER A 145 3.81 5.60 -4.97
C SER A 145 4.67 6.85 -4.88
N PHE A 146 4.60 7.71 -5.90
CA PHE A 146 5.30 8.99 -5.91
C PHE A 146 4.76 9.92 -4.82
N GLY A 147 3.42 9.98 -4.65
CA GLY A 147 2.79 10.75 -3.59
C GLY A 147 3.12 10.20 -2.21
N ILE A 148 2.66 8.99 -1.92
CA ILE A 148 2.71 8.43 -0.55
C ILE A 148 4.14 8.11 -0.10
N GLY A 149 4.98 7.62 -1.00
CA GLY A 149 6.29 7.09 -0.64
C GLY A 149 7.43 8.05 -0.89
N VAL A 150 7.46 8.72 -2.08
CA VAL A 150 8.56 9.64 -2.37
C VAL A 150 8.32 10.99 -1.69
N PHE A 151 7.31 11.73 -2.08
CA PHE A 151 7.06 13.04 -1.47
C PHE A 151 6.58 12.93 -0.02
N GLY A 152 5.71 11.96 0.30
CA GLY A 152 5.25 11.71 1.65
C GLY A 152 6.36 11.37 2.63
N ALA A 153 7.50 10.85 2.17
CA ALA A 153 8.67 10.58 3.01
C ALA A 153 9.73 11.70 2.96
N TYR A 154 10.07 12.20 1.76
CA TYR A 154 11.14 13.20 1.65
C TYR A 154 10.74 14.56 2.20
N LEU A 155 9.49 15.03 2.03
CA LEU A 155 9.08 16.32 2.57
C LEU A 155 9.19 16.37 4.10
N PRO A 156 8.70 15.38 4.86
CA PRO A 156 8.91 15.33 6.31
C PRO A 156 10.38 15.33 6.71
N SER A 157 11.27 14.72 5.92
CA SER A 157 12.70 14.72 6.23
C SER A 157 13.31 16.13 6.29
N PHE A 158 12.73 17.07 5.57
CA PHE A 158 13.11 18.50 5.60
C PHE A 158 12.28 19.30 6.59
N THR A 159 10.97 19.05 6.70
CA THR A 159 10.10 19.86 7.56
C THR A 159 10.29 19.55 9.04
N ILE A 160 10.52 18.29 9.42
CA ILE A 160 10.73 17.91 10.83
C ILE A 160 11.90 18.67 11.47
N PRO A 161 13.09 18.79 10.85
CA PRO A 161 14.18 19.59 11.43
C PRO A 161 13.88 21.09 11.52
N MET A 162 12.96 21.61 10.67
CA MET A 162 12.63 23.04 10.62
C MET A 162 11.54 23.45 11.62
N VAL A 163 10.47 22.64 11.69
CA VAL A 163 9.26 23.02 12.45
C VAL A 163 8.86 21.99 13.51
N GLY A 164 9.55 20.85 13.57
CA GLY A 164 9.22 19.74 14.47
C GLY A 164 8.14 18.81 13.93
N GLU A 165 7.96 17.68 14.61
CA GLU A 165 7.06 16.59 14.17
C GLU A 165 5.59 17.03 14.18
N TYR A 166 5.14 17.71 15.24
CA TYR A 166 3.74 18.16 15.36
C TYR A 166 3.31 19.11 14.23
N TYR A 167 4.11 20.15 13.97
CA TYR A 167 3.79 21.10 12.91
C TYR A 167 3.95 20.46 11.51
N SER A 168 4.83 19.47 11.37
CA SER A 168 4.92 18.70 10.14
C SER A 168 3.62 17.93 9.83
N LEU A 169 2.86 17.46 10.84
CA LEU A 169 1.53 16.87 10.62
C LEU A 169 0.54 17.88 10.02
N TRP A 170 0.58 19.14 10.44
CA TRP A 170 -0.26 20.21 9.86
C TRP A 170 0.09 20.48 8.40
N LEU A 171 1.36 20.35 8.02
CA LEU A 171 1.81 20.55 6.64
C LEU A 171 1.32 19.47 5.66
N SER A 172 0.79 18.37 6.14
CA SER A 172 0.12 17.35 5.30
C SER A 172 -1.21 17.85 4.71
N LEU A 173 -1.93 18.71 5.44
CA LEU A 173 -3.25 19.23 5.06
C LEU A 173 -3.26 20.01 3.74
N PRO A 174 -2.34 20.97 3.48
CA PRO A 174 -2.28 21.66 2.19
C PRO A 174 -2.26 20.70 0.99
N PHE A 175 -1.53 19.60 1.07
CA PHE A 175 -1.46 18.60 0.00
C PHE A 175 -2.78 17.84 -0.16
N SER A 176 -3.35 17.36 0.95
CA SER A 176 -4.63 16.64 0.91
C SER A 176 -5.77 17.54 0.44
N ILE A 177 -5.82 18.80 0.87
CA ILE A 177 -6.80 19.79 0.41
C ILE A 177 -6.56 20.12 -1.06
N ALA A 178 -5.33 20.31 -1.50
CA ALA A 178 -5.03 20.56 -2.91
C ALA A 178 -5.46 19.37 -3.79
N GLY A 179 -5.19 18.12 -3.36
CA GLY A 179 -5.66 16.93 -4.05
C GLY A 179 -7.18 16.85 -4.14
N LEU A 180 -7.90 17.18 -3.06
CA LEU A 180 -9.36 17.29 -3.01
C LEU A 180 -9.86 18.36 -4.01
N LEU A 181 -9.25 19.56 -4.04
CA LEU A 181 -9.63 20.64 -4.93
C LEU A 181 -9.36 20.30 -6.40
N ILE A 182 -8.23 19.69 -6.71
CA ILE A 182 -7.94 19.20 -8.08
C ILE A 182 -8.99 18.17 -8.50
N CYS A 183 -9.35 17.24 -7.62
CA CYS A 183 -10.43 16.28 -7.89
C CYS A 183 -11.77 16.99 -8.12
N LEU A 184 -12.13 17.94 -7.28
CA LEU A 184 -13.39 18.70 -7.39
C LEU A 184 -13.49 19.46 -8.70
N LEU A 185 -12.43 20.16 -9.10
CA LEU A 185 -12.45 21.08 -10.23
C LEU A 185 -12.16 20.41 -11.57
N MET A 186 -11.24 19.42 -11.60
CA MET A 186 -10.66 18.94 -12.86
C MET A 186 -11.03 17.50 -13.21
N VAL A 187 -11.41 16.65 -12.23
CA VAL A 187 -11.86 15.28 -12.53
C VAL A 187 -13.28 15.31 -13.10
N PRO A 188 -13.57 14.59 -14.20
CA PRO A 188 -14.90 14.61 -14.82
C PRO A 188 -15.94 13.95 -13.91
N LYS A 189 -17.18 14.43 -14.00
CA LYS A 189 -18.31 13.76 -13.35
C LYS A 189 -18.50 12.40 -14.00
N SER A 190 -18.42 11.33 -13.22
CA SER A 190 -18.90 10.02 -13.65
C SER A 190 -20.35 9.88 -13.26
N LYS A 191 -21.19 9.46 -14.17
CA LYS A 191 -22.53 9.01 -13.83
C LYS A 191 -22.33 7.65 -13.15
N GLY A 192 -22.91 7.45 -11.98
CA GLY A 192 -23.12 6.08 -11.48
C GLY A 192 -23.79 5.28 -12.58
N SER A 193 -23.54 4.00 -12.67
CA SER A 193 -24.02 3.16 -13.77
C SER A 193 -25.57 3.05 -13.78
N GLY A 194 -26.25 4.17 -13.97
CA GLY A 194 -27.68 4.18 -14.28
C GLY A 194 -28.04 3.41 -15.56
N ASN A 195 -27.05 2.87 -16.22
CA ASN A 195 -27.18 2.08 -17.46
C ASN A 195 -26.66 0.65 -17.33
N SER A 196 -26.18 0.16 -16.18
CA SER A 196 -25.94 -1.27 -16.01
C SER A 196 -27.25 -1.92 -15.54
N SER A 197 -27.67 -2.94 -16.24
CA SER A 197 -28.84 -3.79 -15.97
C SER A 197 -28.83 -4.49 -14.61
N MET A 198 -27.82 -4.26 -13.79
CA MET A 198 -27.68 -4.86 -12.46
C MET A 198 -28.29 -3.97 -11.37
N SER A 199 -29.17 -4.55 -10.60
CA SER A 199 -29.75 -3.95 -9.39
C SER A 199 -28.64 -3.66 -8.35
N ASN A 200 -28.87 -2.69 -7.46
CA ASN A 200 -27.96 -2.43 -6.34
C ASN A 200 -27.77 -3.66 -5.44
N ALA A 201 -28.80 -4.51 -5.32
CA ALA A 201 -28.74 -5.77 -4.62
C ALA A 201 -27.78 -6.77 -5.31
N ASP A 202 -27.76 -6.79 -6.65
CA ASP A 202 -26.85 -7.65 -7.41
C ASP A 202 -25.39 -7.21 -7.29
N LYS A 203 -25.15 -5.91 -7.22
CA LYS A 203 -23.80 -5.35 -6.99
C LYS A 203 -23.28 -5.67 -5.59
N LEU A 204 -24.13 -5.57 -4.57
CA LEU A 204 -23.80 -6.03 -3.21
C LEU A 204 -23.51 -7.55 -3.17
N ARG A 205 -24.29 -8.33 -3.94
CA ARG A 205 -24.09 -9.77 -4.08
C ARG A 205 -22.76 -10.09 -4.78
N GLU A 206 -22.33 -9.27 -5.71
CA GLU A 206 -21.03 -9.41 -6.39
C GLU A 206 -19.84 -9.13 -5.46
N LEU A 207 -19.96 -8.17 -4.54
CA LEU A 207 -18.99 -7.96 -3.44
C LEU A 207 -18.87 -9.19 -2.56
N SER A 208 -19.99 -9.80 -2.17
CA SER A 208 -19.97 -11.01 -1.36
C SER A 208 -19.34 -12.20 -2.10
N ARG A 209 -19.48 -12.26 -3.43
CA ARG A 209 -18.80 -13.26 -4.28
C ARG A 209 -17.28 -13.12 -4.26
N GLY A 210 -16.74 -11.88 -4.19
CA GLY A 210 -15.31 -11.63 -4.06
C GLY A 210 -14.72 -12.20 -2.76
N VAL A 211 -15.49 -12.24 -1.68
CA VAL A 211 -15.10 -12.93 -0.43
C VAL A 211 -15.37 -14.44 -0.53
N ALA A 212 -16.51 -14.83 -1.11
CA ALA A 212 -16.87 -16.23 -1.26
C ALA A 212 -15.84 -17.00 -2.12
N ILE A 213 -15.27 -16.39 -3.15
CA ILE A 213 -14.28 -17.06 -4.02
C ILE A 213 -12.99 -17.40 -3.24
N LEU A 214 -12.64 -16.64 -2.18
CA LEU A 214 -11.51 -16.97 -1.30
C LEU A 214 -11.71 -18.27 -0.53
N VAL A 215 -12.97 -18.63 -0.26
CA VAL A 215 -13.31 -19.87 0.47
C VAL A 215 -13.43 -21.05 -0.51
N HIS A 216 -13.93 -20.80 -1.72
CA HIS A 216 -14.26 -21.87 -2.69
C HIS A 216 -13.12 -22.20 -3.65
N ASN A 217 -12.18 -21.27 -3.88
CA ASN A 217 -11.04 -21.48 -4.77
C ASN A 217 -9.72 -21.45 -3.99
N ARG A 218 -9.14 -22.63 -3.77
CA ARG A 218 -7.89 -22.80 -3.03
C ARG A 218 -6.73 -21.99 -3.61
N GLN A 219 -6.61 -21.90 -4.92
CA GLN A 219 -5.50 -21.16 -5.55
C GLN A 219 -5.65 -19.65 -5.34
N ILE A 220 -6.87 -19.11 -5.39
CA ILE A 220 -7.15 -17.71 -5.07
C ILE A 220 -6.91 -17.43 -3.58
N ALA A 221 -7.28 -18.35 -2.69
CA ALA A 221 -6.97 -18.25 -1.27
C ALA A 221 -5.46 -18.18 -1.01
N LEU A 222 -4.67 -19.07 -1.63
CA LEU A 222 -3.21 -19.05 -1.54
C LEU A 222 -2.62 -17.76 -2.11
N ALA A 223 -3.13 -17.30 -3.26
CA ALA A 223 -2.72 -16.03 -3.86
C ALA A 223 -3.05 -14.84 -2.94
N ALA A 224 -4.19 -14.86 -2.25
CA ALA A 224 -4.56 -13.84 -1.26
C ALA A 224 -3.61 -13.82 -0.06
N VAL A 225 -3.19 -14.98 0.44
CA VAL A 225 -2.18 -15.08 1.50
C VAL A 225 -0.86 -14.43 1.04
N VAL A 226 -0.36 -14.77 -0.15
CA VAL A 226 0.85 -14.14 -0.71
C VAL A 226 0.64 -12.64 -0.92
N ARG A 227 -0.56 -12.20 -1.33
CA ARG A 227 -0.90 -10.79 -1.49
C ARG A 227 -0.89 -10.00 -0.18
N VAL A 228 -1.30 -10.59 0.92
CA VAL A 228 -1.15 -10.01 2.26
C VAL A 228 0.32 -9.94 2.65
N ILE A 229 1.05 -11.05 2.50
CA ILE A 229 2.46 -11.16 2.88
C ILE A 229 3.33 -10.15 2.13
N CYS A 230 3.12 -9.94 0.84
CA CYS A 230 3.98 -9.09 0.01
C CYS A 230 4.05 -7.61 0.47
N ASN A 231 3.08 -7.15 1.23
CA ASN A 231 3.00 -5.77 1.71
C ASN A 231 3.17 -5.64 3.24
N LEU A 232 3.53 -6.71 3.97
CA LEU A 232 3.67 -6.65 5.43
C LEU A 232 4.65 -5.58 5.89
N THR A 233 5.85 -5.53 5.32
CA THR A 233 6.85 -4.51 5.66
C THR A 233 6.45 -3.13 5.17
N LEU A 234 5.73 -3.03 4.06
CA LEU A 234 5.26 -1.74 3.54
C LEU A 234 4.38 -1.00 4.55
N TYR A 235 3.56 -1.73 5.31
CA TYR A 235 2.68 -1.17 6.33
C TYR A 235 3.19 -1.35 7.77
N GLY A 236 4.05 -2.33 8.01
CA GLY A 236 4.63 -2.59 9.32
C GLY A 236 5.83 -1.73 9.65
N PHE A 237 6.71 -1.46 8.68
CA PHE A 237 7.94 -0.67 8.91
C PHE A 237 7.68 0.79 9.29
N PRO A 238 6.72 1.50 8.70
CA PRO A 238 6.36 2.84 9.19
C PRO A 238 5.99 2.87 10.67
N VAL A 239 5.54 1.74 11.23
CA VAL A 239 5.16 1.64 12.65
C VAL A 239 6.37 1.38 13.54
N ILE A 240 7.25 0.43 13.16
CA ILE A 240 8.33 -0.05 14.05
C ILE A 240 9.69 0.61 13.80
N MET A 241 10.03 0.95 12.56
CA MET A 241 11.37 1.44 12.23
C MET A 241 11.67 2.83 12.79
N PRO A 242 10.75 3.82 12.80
CA PRO A 242 11.00 5.08 13.48
C PRO A 242 11.29 4.89 14.97
N LEU A 243 10.59 3.95 15.62
CA LEU A 243 10.82 3.61 17.03
C LEU A 243 12.18 2.93 17.22
N TYR A 244 12.50 1.94 16.41
CA TYR A 244 13.74 1.20 16.51
C TYR A 244 14.98 2.06 16.22
N LEU A 245 14.93 2.85 15.14
CA LEU A 245 16.10 3.57 14.64
C LEU A 245 16.32 4.90 15.35
N ALA A 246 15.25 5.58 15.81
CA ALA A 246 15.32 6.96 16.31
C ALA A 246 14.96 7.13 17.80
N THR A 247 14.75 6.03 18.56
CA THR A 247 14.47 6.09 20.00
C THR A 247 15.70 5.68 20.81
N THR A 248 15.99 6.45 21.85
CA THR A 248 17.15 6.21 22.74
C THR A 248 16.87 5.19 23.85
N ASN A 249 15.65 4.70 23.99
CA ASN A 249 15.24 3.80 25.06
C ASN A 249 15.16 2.34 24.54
N ASN A 250 15.68 1.41 25.30
CA ASN A 250 15.73 -0.05 25.13
C ASN A 250 17.08 -0.62 24.65
N GLY A 251 18.20 -0.07 25.14
CA GLY A 251 19.51 -0.73 25.00
C GLY A 251 20.23 -0.50 23.68
N GLY A 252 19.64 0.24 22.75
CA GLY A 252 20.29 0.73 21.54
C GLY A 252 20.13 2.24 21.48
N GLY A 253 21.22 3.01 21.38
CA GLY A 253 21.16 4.45 21.16
C GLY A 253 20.41 4.76 19.86
N ALA A 254 19.95 6.00 19.69
CA ALA A 254 19.39 6.44 18.42
C ALA A 254 20.43 6.28 17.30
N TRP A 255 20.23 5.31 16.42
CA TRP A 255 21.12 5.08 15.29
C TRP A 255 21.00 6.19 14.24
N PHE A 256 19.74 6.59 13.97
CA PHE A 256 19.40 7.58 12.96
C PHE A 256 18.39 8.59 13.50
N LYS A 257 18.44 9.81 12.96
CA LYS A 257 17.36 10.78 13.15
C LYS A 257 16.12 10.33 12.36
N VAL A 258 14.93 10.75 12.80
CA VAL A 258 13.67 10.48 12.07
C VAL A 258 13.74 10.98 10.62
N SER A 259 14.37 12.14 10.38
CA SER A 259 14.58 12.66 9.02
C SER A 259 15.44 11.76 8.16
N GLN A 260 16.46 11.12 8.72
CA GLN A 260 17.30 10.15 7.98
C GLN A 260 16.54 8.87 7.66
N TRP A 261 15.75 8.35 8.61
CA TRP A 261 14.84 7.24 8.34
C TRP A 261 13.86 7.58 7.21
N SER A 262 13.26 8.79 7.24
CA SER A 262 12.35 9.23 6.18
C SER A 262 13.03 9.26 4.80
N GLN A 263 14.32 9.62 4.72
CA GLN A 263 15.10 9.58 3.48
C GLN A 263 15.34 8.14 2.99
N ILE A 264 15.71 7.23 3.89
CA ILE A 264 15.90 5.80 3.57
C ILE A 264 14.58 5.22 3.03
N TRP A 265 13.47 5.49 3.71
CA TRP A 265 12.15 5.03 3.32
C TRP A 265 11.70 5.60 1.98
N GLY A 266 11.87 6.91 1.77
CA GLY A 266 11.59 7.55 0.48
C GLY A 266 12.43 6.99 -0.66
N PHE A 267 13.70 6.70 -0.40
CA PHE A 267 14.60 6.11 -1.39
C PHE A 267 14.15 4.70 -1.81
N GLN A 268 13.67 3.88 -0.87
CA GLN A 268 13.07 2.59 -1.17
C GLN A 268 11.91 2.71 -2.17
N PHE A 269 11.04 3.72 -2.03
CA PHE A 269 9.93 3.95 -2.97
C PHE A 269 10.41 4.39 -4.35
N VAL A 270 11.46 5.21 -4.44
CA VAL A 270 12.09 5.54 -5.74
C VAL A 270 12.53 4.25 -6.42
N VAL A 271 13.24 3.37 -5.70
CA VAL A 271 13.66 2.07 -6.23
C VAL A 271 12.47 1.21 -6.66
N THR A 272 11.40 1.17 -5.85
CA THR A 272 10.18 0.41 -6.14
C THR A 272 9.52 0.87 -7.46
N ILE A 273 9.48 2.17 -7.74
CA ILE A 273 8.90 2.70 -8.99
C ILE A 273 9.66 2.17 -10.21
N PHE A 274 10.99 2.23 -10.20
CA PHE A 274 11.82 1.69 -11.28
C PHE A 274 11.78 0.16 -11.32
N GLY A 275 11.81 -0.48 -10.15
CA GLY A 275 11.69 -1.92 -10.00
C GLY A 275 10.40 -2.47 -10.60
N ASN A 276 9.27 -1.79 -10.45
CA ASN A 276 7.99 -2.20 -11.05
C ASN A 276 8.09 -2.34 -12.58
N VAL A 277 8.78 -1.42 -13.24
CA VAL A 277 8.97 -1.47 -14.70
C VAL A 277 9.90 -2.60 -15.10
N PHE A 278 10.98 -2.79 -14.36
CA PHE A 278 11.95 -3.87 -14.59
C PHE A 278 11.29 -5.24 -14.41
N TRP A 279 10.65 -5.45 -13.28
CA TRP A 279 10.00 -6.73 -12.92
C TRP A 279 8.77 -7.04 -13.77
N GLY A 280 8.03 -6.02 -14.23
CA GLY A 280 6.93 -6.23 -15.16
C GLY A 280 7.39 -6.93 -16.43
N ARG A 281 8.49 -6.46 -17.04
CA ARG A 281 9.07 -7.07 -18.23
C ARG A 281 9.71 -8.44 -17.96
N MET A 282 10.39 -8.56 -16.83
CA MET A 282 11.02 -9.80 -16.44
C MET A 282 10.01 -10.90 -16.14
N GLY A 283 8.89 -10.58 -15.49
CA GLY A 283 7.82 -11.54 -15.20
C GLY A 283 7.18 -12.14 -16.44
N ASP A 284 7.00 -11.32 -17.48
CA ASP A 284 6.46 -11.78 -18.76
C ASP A 284 7.41 -12.75 -19.51
N SER A 285 8.70 -12.68 -19.24
CA SER A 285 9.70 -13.52 -19.90
C SER A 285 10.16 -14.72 -19.07
N HIS A 286 10.13 -14.64 -17.73
CA HIS A 286 10.71 -15.66 -16.84
C HIS A 286 9.67 -16.36 -15.95
N GLY A 287 8.40 -15.94 -16.00
CA GLY A 287 7.29 -16.50 -15.23
C GLY A 287 6.99 -15.73 -13.94
N TRP A 288 5.71 -15.35 -13.77
CA TRP A 288 5.23 -14.52 -12.66
C TRP A 288 5.51 -15.15 -11.29
N MET A 289 5.15 -16.44 -11.12
CA MET A 289 5.29 -17.12 -9.83
C MET A 289 6.76 -17.34 -9.47
N ARG A 290 7.62 -17.62 -10.46
CA ARG A 290 9.06 -17.81 -10.28
C ARG A 290 9.73 -16.52 -9.80
N GLN A 291 9.36 -15.38 -10.42
CA GLN A 291 9.84 -14.06 -10.02
C GLN A 291 9.47 -13.72 -8.59
N MET A 292 8.19 -13.82 -8.23
CA MET A 292 7.71 -13.50 -6.89
C MET A 292 8.33 -14.40 -5.83
N ARG A 293 8.49 -15.68 -6.12
CA ARG A 293 9.08 -16.68 -5.24
C ARG A 293 10.53 -16.35 -4.88
N TRP A 294 11.37 -16.20 -5.89
CA TRP A 294 12.81 -16.09 -5.68
C TRP A 294 13.28 -14.66 -5.44
N PHE A 295 12.75 -13.71 -6.15
CA PHE A 295 13.18 -12.31 -6.00
C PHE A 295 12.25 -11.56 -5.04
N GLY A 296 10.93 -11.68 -5.16
CA GLY A 296 9.99 -11.00 -4.28
C GLY A 296 10.19 -11.40 -2.82
N CYS A 297 9.99 -12.68 -2.53
CA CYS A 297 10.04 -13.16 -1.15
C CYS A 297 11.46 -13.07 -0.54
N TRP A 298 12.48 -13.54 -1.21
CA TRP A 298 13.83 -13.59 -0.61
C TRP A 298 14.51 -12.23 -0.51
N PHE A 299 14.29 -11.31 -1.44
CA PHE A 299 14.77 -9.94 -1.27
C PHE A 299 14.05 -9.23 -0.12
N CYS A 300 12.74 -9.50 0.07
CA CYS A 300 12.04 -9.00 1.24
C CYS A 300 12.56 -9.63 2.54
N VAL A 301 12.92 -10.93 2.58
CA VAL A 301 13.58 -11.54 3.76
C VAL A 301 14.89 -10.82 4.05
N ILE A 302 15.78 -10.69 3.05
CA ILE A 302 17.10 -10.07 3.21
C ILE A 302 16.95 -8.61 3.65
N GLY A 303 16.14 -7.81 2.94
CA GLY A 303 15.95 -6.39 3.26
C GLY A 303 15.25 -6.18 4.60
N THR A 304 14.30 -7.06 5.00
CA THR A 304 13.67 -6.97 6.32
C THR A 304 14.66 -7.19 7.46
N LEU A 305 15.52 -8.19 7.32
CA LEU A 305 16.55 -8.49 8.31
C LEU A 305 17.72 -7.50 8.24
N GLY A 306 18.04 -7.01 7.03
CA GLY A 306 19.07 -5.97 6.82
C GLY A 306 18.71 -4.67 7.55
N MET A 307 17.46 -4.19 7.43
CA MET A 307 16.99 -2.99 8.15
C MET A 307 17.13 -3.11 9.66
N TYR A 308 17.08 -4.32 10.21
CA TYR A 308 17.26 -4.56 11.64
C TYR A 308 18.74 -4.74 12.02
N TYR A 309 19.52 -5.53 11.27
CA TYR A 309 20.88 -5.91 11.68
C TYR A 309 21.96 -4.92 11.27
N ILE A 310 21.79 -4.18 10.15
CA ILE A 310 22.80 -3.22 9.69
C ILE A 310 23.13 -2.19 10.79
N PRO A 311 22.16 -1.54 11.46
CA PRO A 311 22.49 -0.60 12.52
C PRO A 311 23.26 -1.25 13.69
N GLN A 312 22.99 -2.52 14.01
CA GLN A 312 23.64 -3.22 15.12
C GLN A 312 25.09 -3.53 14.84
N PHE A 313 25.42 -3.95 13.61
CA PHE A 313 26.79 -4.35 13.25
C PHE A 313 27.63 -3.20 12.69
N PHE A 314 27.01 -2.23 12.03
CA PHE A 314 27.72 -1.18 11.29
C PHE A 314 27.36 0.24 11.78
N GLY A 315 26.56 0.35 12.86
CA GLY A 315 26.15 1.65 13.42
C GLY A 315 25.29 2.45 12.43
N ALA A 316 25.37 3.78 12.54
CA ALA A 316 24.60 4.72 11.74
C ALA A 316 25.14 4.84 10.28
N ASN A 317 25.30 3.73 9.60
CA ASN A 317 25.84 3.71 8.22
C ASN A 317 24.72 3.92 7.20
N MET A 318 24.53 5.19 6.78
CA MET A 318 23.50 5.58 5.81
C MET A 318 23.63 4.88 4.46
N VAL A 319 24.85 4.62 4.00
CA VAL A 319 25.10 3.98 2.70
C VAL A 319 24.62 2.53 2.70
N LEU A 320 24.92 1.78 3.76
CA LEU A 320 24.47 0.40 3.89
C LEU A 320 22.94 0.33 4.05
N MET A 321 22.34 1.25 4.81
CA MET A 321 20.87 1.31 4.93
C MET A 321 20.20 1.64 3.59
N CYS A 322 20.77 2.54 2.80
CA CYS A 322 20.27 2.82 1.45
C CYS A 322 20.46 1.63 0.51
N ALA A 323 21.59 0.91 0.60
CA ALA A 323 21.80 -0.32 -0.16
C ALA A 323 20.76 -1.41 0.19
N ASP A 324 20.43 -1.56 1.47
CA ASP A 324 19.39 -2.46 1.92
C ASP A 324 17.99 -2.00 1.47
N ALA A 325 17.71 -0.69 1.47
CA ALA A 325 16.51 -0.12 0.90
C ALA A 325 16.34 -0.43 -0.60
N VAL A 326 17.44 -0.55 -1.36
CA VAL A 326 17.40 -1.05 -2.76
C VAL A 326 16.94 -2.51 -2.78
N VAL A 327 17.51 -3.37 -1.93
CA VAL A 327 17.12 -4.79 -1.87
C VAL A 327 15.65 -4.93 -1.52
N LEU A 328 15.19 -4.23 -0.48
CA LEU A 328 13.80 -4.25 -0.05
C LEU A 328 12.85 -3.69 -1.12
N GLY A 329 13.19 -2.57 -1.74
CA GLY A 329 12.41 -1.95 -2.81
C GLY A 329 12.29 -2.84 -4.05
N LEU A 330 13.37 -3.50 -4.44
CA LEU A 330 13.36 -4.51 -5.51
C LEU A 330 12.50 -5.73 -5.12
N GLY A 331 12.58 -6.18 -3.86
CA GLY A 331 11.76 -7.28 -3.36
C GLY A 331 10.25 -6.95 -3.43
N ILE A 332 9.84 -5.81 -2.89
CA ILE A 332 8.44 -5.38 -2.91
C ILE A 332 7.92 -5.21 -4.35
N SER A 333 8.72 -4.60 -5.23
CA SER A 333 8.32 -4.38 -6.62
C SER A 333 8.24 -5.68 -7.44
N ALA A 334 8.95 -6.74 -7.05
CA ALA A 334 8.88 -8.03 -7.74
C ALA A 334 7.50 -8.72 -7.64
N PHE A 335 6.61 -8.23 -6.77
CA PHE A 335 5.22 -8.69 -6.68
C PHE A 335 4.26 -7.98 -7.64
N VAL A 336 4.75 -7.11 -8.51
CA VAL A 336 3.96 -6.44 -9.56
C VAL A 336 3.02 -7.39 -10.33
N PRO A 337 3.38 -8.64 -10.69
CA PRO A 337 2.49 -9.53 -11.43
C PRO A 337 1.24 -9.97 -10.67
N MET A 338 1.15 -9.74 -9.34
CA MET A 338 -0.01 -10.16 -8.54
C MET A 338 -1.35 -9.66 -9.09
N GLY A 339 -1.39 -8.46 -9.67
CA GLY A 339 -2.60 -7.94 -10.32
C GLY A 339 -3.08 -8.77 -11.51
N ALA A 340 -2.17 -9.47 -12.19
CA ALA A 340 -2.49 -10.37 -13.31
C ALA A 340 -2.76 -11.80 -12.86
N VAL A 341 -2.17 -12.24 -11.76
CA VAL A 341 -2.31 -13.60 -11.21
C VAL A 341 -3.77 -13.91 -10.86
N PHE A 342 -4.44 -13.01 -10.13
CA PHE A 342 -5.82 -13.25 -9.68
C PHE A 342 -6.81 -13.48 -10.83
N PRO A 343 -6.90 -12.60 -11.85
CA PRO A 343 -7.76 -12.86 -13.00
C PRO A 343 -7.38 -14.11 -13.79
N ALA A 344 -6.09 -14.47 -13.82
CA ALA A 344 -5.61 -15.68 -14.50
C ALA A 344 -5.95 -16.98 -13.76
N LEU A 345 -6.24 -16.91 -12.45
CA LEU A 345 -6.69 -18.06 -11.64
C LEU A 345 -8.20 -18.30 -11.73
N ALA A 346 -8.99 -17.35 -12.23
CA ALA A 346 -10.45 -17.47 -12.34
C ALA A 346 -10.94 -16.79 -13.61
N LEU A 347 -10.69 -17.43 -14.77
CA LEU A 347 -11.02 -16.89 -16.09
C LEU A 347 -12.53 -16.63 -16.28
N GLU A 348 -13.38 -17.44 -15.65
CA GLU A 348 -14.84 -17.29 -15.70
C GLU A 348 -15.38 -16.23 -14.74
N HIS A 349 -14.62 -15.91 -13.66
CA HIS A 349 -15.04 -15.01 -12.57
C HIS A 349 -14.00 -13.92 -12.30
N LYS A 350 -13.48 -13.30 -13.35
CA LYS A 350 -12.40 -12.29 -13.26
C LYS A 350 -12.73 -11.13 -12.31
N GLY A 351 -13.97 -10.65 -12.31
CA GLY A 351 -14.42 -9.57 -11.42
C GLY A 351 -14.32 -9.95 -9.94
N ALA A 352 -14.79 -11.14 -9.57
CA ALA A 352 -14.68 -11.66 -8.21
C ALA A 352 -13.22 -11.87 -7.79
N ALA A 353 -12.35 -12.33 -8.70
CA ALA A 353 -10.93 -12.51 -8.45
C ALA A 353 -10.22 -11.16 -8.22
N ILE A 354 -10.53 -10.12 -8.99
CA ILE A 354 -9.99 -8.77 -8.78
C ILE A 354 -10.47 -8.19 -7.45
N SER A 355 -11.74 -8.41 -7.09
CA SER A 355 -12.28 -7.99 -5.78
C SER A 355 -11.55 -8.70 -4.63
N ALA A 356 -11.27 -9.99 -4.75
CA ALA A 356 -10.47 -10.75 -3.78
C ALA A 356 -9.04 -10.23 -3.67
N HIS A 357 -8.39 -9.87 -4.79
CA HIS A 357 -7.08 -9.23 -4.81
C HIS A 357 -7.08 -7.91 -4.04
N ASN A 358 -8.06 -7.03 -4.29
CA ASN A 358 -8.15 -5.73 -3.64
C ASN A 358 -8.43 -5.86 -2.14
N PHE A 359 -9.29 -6.80 -1.75
CA PHE A 359 -9.55 -7.12 -0.34
C PHE A 359 -8.28 -7.62 0.36
N ALA A 360 -7.56 -8.58 -0.24
CA ALA A 360 -6.29 -9.07 0.30
C ALA A 360 -5.23 -7.97 0.41
N SER A 361 -5.18 -7.06 -0.56
CA SER A 361 -4.32 -5.88 -0.51
C SER A 361 -4.65 -4.97 0.66
N GLY A 362 -5.93 -4.72 0.91
CA GLY A 362 -6.41 -3.97 2.06
C GLY A 362 -6.09 -4.66 3.39
N LEU A 363 -6.21 -5.99 3.46
CA LEU A 363 -5.86 -6.74 4.68
C LEU A 363 -4.37 -6.61 5.05
N ALA A 364 -3.47 -6.36 4.10
CA ALA A 364 -2.06 -6.11 4.41
C ALA A 364 -1.87 -4.84 5.26
N THR A 365 -2.70 -3.81 5.07
CA THR A 365 -2.67 -2.57 5.88
C THR A 365 -3.06 -2.82 7.33
N PHE A 366 -3.83 -3.87 7.57
CA PHE A 366 -4.22 -4.32 8.91
C PHE A 366 -3.17 -5.27 9.52
N PHE A 367 -2.78 -6.33 8.80
CA PHE A 367 -1.88 -7.36 9.34
C PHE A 367 -0.45 -6.86 9.58
N GLY A 368 0.06 -5.93 8.76
CA GLY A 368 1.38 -5.37 8.98
C GLY A 368 1.51 -4.73 10.38
N PRO A 369 0.73 -3.70 10.70
CA PRO A 369 0.73 -3.10 12.04
C PRO A 369 0.26 -4.05 13.15
N LEU A 370 -0.68 -4.97 12.88
CA LEU A 370 -1.17 -5.94 13.87
C LEU A 370 -0.04 -6.82 14.43
N ILE A 371 0.83 -7.34 13.57
CA ILE A 371 2.00 -8.12 13.99
C ILE A 371 2.87 -7.29 14.92
N ALA A 372 3.12 -6.02 14.60
CA ALA A 372 3.85 -5.11 15.49
C ALA A 372 3.11 -4.89 16.82
N THR A 373 1.79 -4.65 16.78
CA THR A 373 0.96 -4.42 17.98
C THR A 373 1.04 -5.58 18.98
N VAL A 374 0.95 -6.80 18.47
CA VAL A 374 0.91 -8.02 19.32
C VAL A 374 2.31 -8.40 19.82
N LEU A 375 3.34 -8.22 18.99
CA LEU A 375 4.63 -8.83 19.23
C LEU A 375 5.71 -7.87 19.75
N VAL A 376 5.59 -6.55 19.50
CA VAL A 376 6.66 -5.61 19.84
C VAL A 376 6.98 -5.56 21.33
N SER A 377 5.97 -5.71 22.21
CA SER A 377 6.14 -5.70 23.66
C SER A 377 6.69 -7.01 24.21
N THR A 378 6.56 -8.13 23.49
CA THR A 378 6.94 -9.47 23.95
C THR A 378 8.28 -9.93 23.39
N ILE A 379 8.52 -9.74 22.09
CA ILE A 379 9.73 -10.19 21.40
C ILE A 379 10.57 -9.05 20.81
N GLY A 380 10.17 -7.80 21.06
CA GLY A 380 10.88 -6.60 20.62
C GLY A 380 10.89 -6.39 19.11
N PHE A 381 11.59 -5.35 18.66
CA PHE A 381 11.67 -4.98 17.24
C PHE A 381 12.30 -6.08 16.37
N GLY A 382 13.35 -6.75 16.89
CA GLY A 382 13.99 -7.87 16.20
C GLY A 382 13.06 -9.02 15.95
N GLY A 383 12.27 -9.42 16.95
CA GLY A 383 11.27 -10.47 16.83
C GLY A 383 10.20 -10.14 15.81
N VAL A 384 9.76 -8.88 15.72
CA VAL A 384 8.81 -8.43 14.70
C VAL A 384 9.44 -8.53 13.30
N CYS A 385 10.69 -8.09 13.11
CA CYS A 385 11.40 -8.21 11.84
C CYS A 385 11.57 -9.67 11.40
N TRP A 386 11.93 -10.55 12.35
CA TRP A 386 11.99 -12.00 12.09
C TRP A 386 10.64 -12.57 11.70
N THR A 387 9.56 -12.13 12.34
CA THR A 387 8.20 -12.57 12.00
C THR A 387 7.85 -12.20 10.57
N TYR A 388 8.13 -10.96 10.14
CA TYR A 388 7.92 -10.56 8.73
C TYR A 388 8.79 -11.40 7.78
N ALA A 389 10.08 -11.60 8.09
CA ALA A 389 10.98 -12.42 7.29
C ALA A 389 10.49 -13.87 7.14
N ILE A 390 10.02 -14.48 8.24
CA ILE A 390 9.42 -15.83 8.22
C ILE A 390 8.14 -15.83 7.38
N CYS A 391 7.29 -14.82 7.49
CA CYS A 391 6.11 -14.71 6.62
C CYS A 391 6.49 -14.66 5.15
N TYR A 392 7.53 -13.90 4.76
CA TYR A 392 8.01 -13.89 3.38
C TYR A 392 8.57 -15.25 2.95
N ALA A 393 9.32 -15.93 3.80
CA ALA A 393 9.80 -17.29 3.52
C ALA A 393 8.64 -18.29 3.33
N ILE A 394 7.60 -18.21 4.20
CA ILE A 394 6.37 -18.98 4.04
C ILE A 394 5.67 -18.59 2.72
N GLY A 395 5.59 -17.29 2.39
CA GLY A 395 5.06 -16.80 1.13
C GLY A 395 5.75 -17.44 -0.07
N SER A 396 7.08 -17.58 -0.04
CA SER A 396 7.85 -18.30 -1.07
C SER A 396 7.37 -19.75 -1.23
N LEU A 397 7.15 -20.47 -0.12
CA LEU A 397 6.64 -21.84 -0.14
C LEU A 397 5.18 -21.90 -0.68
N VAL A 398 4.33 -20.98 -0.25
CA VAL A 398 2.92 -20.90 -0.70
C VAL A 398 2.81 -20.70 -2.21
N THR A 399 3.75 -19.96 -2.81
CA THR A 399 3.76 -19.73 -4.28
C THR A 399 3.90 -21.01 -5.09
N PHE A 400 4.41 -22.12 -4.54
CA PHE A 400 4.46 -23.42 -5.24
C PHE A 400 3.07 -24.03 -5.49
N GLY A 401 2.07 -23.66 -4.66
CA GLY A 401 0.68 -24.12 -4.83
C GLY A 401 -0.16 -23.25 -5.75
N ILE A 402 0.40 -22.23 -6.38
CA ILE A 402 -0.33 -21.27 -7.23
C ILE A 402 0.11 -21.45 -8.68
N HIS A 403 -0.85 -21.78 -9.56
CA HIS A 403 -0.60 -22.10 -10.98
C HIS A 403 -1.53 -21.23 -11.86
N PRO A 404 -1.22 -19.94 -12.09
CA PRO A 404 -2.01 -19.08 -12.93
C PRO A 404 -1.79 -19.41 -14.41
N HIS A 405 -2.83 -19.27 -15.22
CA HIS A 405 -2.73 -19.35 -16.68
C HIS A 405 -1.97 -18.12 -17.22
N GLN A 406 -0.64 -18.22 -17.26
CA GLN A 406 0.21 -17.17 -17.81
C GLN A 406 0.42 -17.38 -19.32
N PRO A 407 0.13 -16.38 -20.18
CA PRO A 407 0.39 -16.49 -21.61
C PRO A 407 1.86 -16.84 -21.92
N GLY A 408 2.09 -17.84 -22.76
CA GLY A 408 3.43 -18.30 -23.14
C GLY A 408 4.11 -19.25 -22.16
N PHE A 409 3.38 -19.71 -21.13
CA PHE A 409 3.86 -20.70 -20.16
C PHE A 409 2.87 -21.87 -20.04
N ASP A 410 3.39 -23.05 -19.74
CA ASP A 410 2.59 -24.23 -19.42
C ASP A 410 2.04 -24.17 -17.97
N ASP A 411 1.16 -25.11 -17.61
CA ASP A 411 0.57 -25.18 -16.26
C ASP A 411 1.60 -25.46 -15.16
N ARG A 412 2.82 -25.86 -15.52
CA ARG A 412 3.96 -26.03 -14.59
C ARG A 412 4.84 -24.79 -14.50
N GLY A 413 4.54 -23.73 -15.25
CA GLY A 413 5.29 -22.49 -15.29
C GLY A 413 6.58 -22.57 -16.12
N HIS A 414 6.70 -23.53 -17.05
CA HIS A 414 7.78 -23.58 -18.04
C HIS A 414 7.37 -22.81 -19.29
N ARG A 415 8.32 -22.09 -19.88
CA ARG A 415 8.08 -21.35 -21.11
C ARG A 415 7.80 -22.33 -22.26
N ILE A 416 6.68 -22.15 -22.91
CA ILE A 416 6.33 -22.88 -24.12
C ILE A 416 7.27 -22.37 -25.23
N ALA A 417 8.04 -23.27 -25.85
CA ALA A 417 8.86 -22.92 -27.02
C ALA A 417 7.93 -22.32 -28.10
N ALA A 418 8.30 -21.16 -28.64
CA ALA A 418 7.56 -20.57 -29.74
C ALA A 418 7.48 -21.62 -30.87
N ILE A 419 6.29 -22.14 -31.14
CA ILE A 419 6.07 -22.90 -32.37
C ILE A 419 6.31 -21.88 -33.48
N GLU A 420 7.40 -22.06 -34.21
CA GLU A 420 7.69 -21.29 -35.41
C GLU A 420 6.41 -21.37 -36.30
N ARG A 421 5.74 -20.25 -36.39
CA ARG A 421 4.66 -20.12 -37.40
C ARG A 421 5.39 -19.99 -38.75
N ASN A 422 5.54 -21.14 -39.44
CA ASN A 422 5.82 -21.18 -40.86
C ASN A 422 4.65 -20.59 -41.64
#